data_aee4e9fa3906beb2a1045ab9ec5f9f7d
#
_entry.id   aee4e9fa3906beb2a1045ab9ec5f9f7d
#
_cell.length_a   1.000
_cell.length_b   1.000
_cell.length_c   1.000
_cell.angle_alpha   90.00
_cell.angle_beta   90.00
_cell.angle_gamma   90.00
#
_symmetry.space_group_name_H-M   'P 1'
#
loop_
_entity.id
_entity.type
_entity.pdbx_description
1 polymer ?
#
loop_
_entity_poly.entity_id
_entity_poly.type
_entity_poly.pdbx_seq_one_letter_code
_entity_poly.pdbx_strand_id
1 'polypeptide(L)'
;RDPEMSRGLGDVYKRQDMLIGMSYGLISGYFGGKVDMLMQRFLEVANGIPRLVIVTLLLLVLQPGMITIIFALMLTEWVGMSRIARAEMLKLKDQEFVLASRTLGAGSFFIIFKEVLPNIIGPIITQVMFSIPTAIFTEAFLSFVGLGIPVPQCSLGSLISELYNSFTTHPYQIIPPIVVMSLLMLSFNLLADGLREALDPKMKSM
;
A
#
# COMPACT_ATOMS: atom_id res chain seq x y z
N ARG A 1 -20.47 17.32 8.77
CA ARG A 1 -19.17 16.66 9.08
C ARG A 1 -19.13 15.36 8.30
N ASP A 2 -18.46 15.35 7.17
CA ASP A 2 -18.58 14.25 6.21
C ASP A 2 -17.57 13.13 6.52
N PRO A 3 -17.99 12.04 7.18
CA PRO A 3 -17.20 10.81 7.26
C PRO A 3 -17.01 10.19 5.86
N GLU A 4 -17.77 10.61 4.87
CA GLU A 4 -17.68 10.18 3.48
C GLU A 4 -16.42 10.71 2.78
N MET A 5 -15.95 11.92 3.11
CA MET A 5 -14.74 12.48 2.49
C MET A 5 -13.47 11.71 2.90
N SER A 6 -13.35 11.26 4.15
CA SER A 6 -12.21 10.46 4.60
C SER A 6 -12.23 9.04 4.02
N ARG A 7 -13.42 8.44 3.85
CA ARG A 7 -13.59 7.15 3.16
C ARG A 7 -13.28 7.27 1.68
N GLY A 8 -13.82 8.30 1.01
CA GLY A 8 -13.60 8.51 -0.42
C GLY A 8 -12.13 8.75 -0.77
N LEU A 9 -11.39 9.51 0.05
CA LEU A 9 -9.96 9.77 -0.18
C LEU A 9 -9.09 8.53 0.07
N GLY A 10 -9.41 7.73 1.09
CA GLY A 10 -8.75 6.45 1.32
C GLY A 10 -8.96 5.45 0.17
N ASP A 11 -10.16 5.41 -0.39
CA ASP A 11 -10.49 4.57 -1.54
C ASP A 11 -9.77 5.02 -2.81
N VAL A 12 -9.69 6.33 -3.07
CA VAL A 12 -8.96 6.89 -4.23
C VAL A 12 -7.48 6.56 -4.15
N TYR A 13 -6.86 6.75 -3.00
CA TYR A 13 -5.45 6.42 -2.75
C TYR A 13 -5.16 4.94 -3.04
N LYS A 14 -5.97 4.02 -2.50
CA LYS A 14 -5.76 2.58 -2.69
C LYS A 14 -6.01 2.14 -4.13
N ARG A 15 -6.99 2.72 -4.80
CA ARG A 15 -7.24 2.45 -6.22
C ARG A 15 -6.06 2.87 -7.08
N GLN A 16 -5.45 4.02 -6.81
CA GLN A 16 -4.29 4.49 -7.55
C GLN A 16 -3.07 3.62 -7.31
N ASP A 17 -2.75 3.29 -6.04
CA ASP A 17 -1.65 2.40 -5.66
C ASP A 17 -1.78 1.04 -6.37
N MET A 18 -2.98 0.46 -6.34
CA MET A 18 -3.30 -0.77 -7.02
C MET A 18 -3.16 -0.63 -8.56
N LEU A 19 -3.71 0.42 -9.17
CA LEU A 19 -3.67 0.59 -10.62
C LEU A 19 -2.26 0.87 -11.14
N ILE A 20 -1.55 1.84 -10.55
CA ILE A 20 -0.22 2.24 -11.01
C ILE A 20 0.81 1.16 -10.66
N GLY A 21 0.87 0.75 -9.39
CA GLY A 21 1.84 -0.24 -8.93
C GLY A 21 1.66 -1.58 -9.62
N MET A 22 0.43 -2.07 -9.71
CA MET A 22 0.12 -3.33 -10.38
C MET A 22 0.46 -3.27 -11.88
N SER A 23 0.00 -2.25 -12.59
CA SER A 23 0.28 -2.11 -14.03
C SER A 23 1.78 -2.01 -14.29
N TYR A 24 2.50 -1.24 -13.52
CA TYR A 24 3.95 -1.11 -13.61
C TYR A 24 4.65 -2.46 -13.40
N GLY A 25 4.31 -3.17 -12.33
CA GLY A 25 4.89 -4.48 -12.02
C GLY A 25 4.60 -5.54 -13.07
N LEU A 26 3.36 -5.61 -13.55
CA LEU A 26 2.95 -6.55 -14.60
C LEU A 26 3.69 -6.30 -15.91
N ILE A 27 3.78 -5.05 -16.35
CA ILE A 27 4.52 -4.67 -17.57
C ILE A 27 6.00 -5.03 -17.42
N SER A 28 6.64 -4.64 -16.32
CA SER A 28 8.04 -4.94 -16.01
C SER A 28 8.30 -6.45 -16.08
N GLY A 29 7.52 -7.25 -15.36
CA GLY A 29 7.68 -8.71 -15.30
C GLY A 29 7.42 -9.43 -16.63
N TYR A 30 6.41 -8.95 -17.40
CA TYR A 30 6.04 -9.56 -18.70
C TYR A 30 7.12 -9.36 -19.76
N PHE A 31 7.53 -8.12 -20.01
CA PHE A 31 8.50 -7.81 -21.04
C PHE A 31 9.92 -8.27 -20.67
N GLY A 32 10.28 -8.23 -19.39
CA GLY A 32 11.59 -8.71 -18.94
C GLY A 32 12.78 -7.95 -19.56
N GLY A 33 13.95 -8.56 -19.50
CA GLY A 33 15.17 -8.08 -20.17
C GLY A 33 15.52 -6.62 -19.87
N LYS A 34 15.78 -5.81 -20.89
CA LYS A 34 16.16 -4.39 -20.76
C LYS A 34 15.03 -3.52 -20.21
N VAL A 35 13.78 -3.83 -20.56
CA VAL A 35 12.60 -3.09 -20.06
C VAL A 35 12.49 -3.26 -18.55
N ASP A 36 12.52 -4.49 -18.09
CA ASP A 36 12.47 -4.81 -16.66
C ASP A 36 13.65 -4.16 -15.92
N MET A 37 14.86 -4.28 -16.45
CA MET A 37 16.05 -3.69 -15.84
C MET A 37 15.91 -2.17 -15.68
N LEU A 38 15.48 -1.45 -16.70
CA LEU A 38 15.27 0.01 -16.65
C LEU A 38 14.18 0.39 -15.64
N MET A 39 13.06 -0.32 -15.68
CA MET A 39 11.94 -0.10 -14.75
C MET A 39 12.36 -0.38 -13.30
N GLN A 40 13.14 -1.44 -13.03
CA GLN A 40 13.64 -1.71 -11.69
C GLN A 40 14.66 -0.65 -11.22
N ARG A 41 15.52 -0.14 -12.10
CA ARG A 41 16.43 0.98 -11.75
C ARG A 41 15.67 2.24 -11.36
N PHE A 42 14.58 2.54 -12.08
CA PHE A 42 13.72 3.66 -11.70
C PHE A 42 13.09 3.45 -10.31
N LEU A 43 12.59 2.24 -10.01
CA LEU A 43 12.05 1.90 -8.69
C LEU A 43 13.11 1.99 -7.58
N GLU A 44 14.34 1.55 -7.87
CA GLU A 44 15.46 1.64 -6.91
C GLU A 44 15.77 3.10 -6.56
N VAL A 45 15.82 3.98 -7.57
CA VAL A 45 16.02 5.42 -7.36
C VAL A 45 14.87 6.03 -6.57
N ALA A 46 13.63 5.73 -6.97
CA ALA A 46 12.43 6.24 -6.30
C ALA A 46 12.34 5.78 -4.83
N ASN A 47 12.74 4.53 -4.56
CA ASN A 47 12.73 3.96 -3.20
C ASN A 47 14.00 4.31 -2.39
N GLY A 48 15.04 4.83 -3.05
CA GLY A 48 16.29 5.27 -2.42
C GLY A 48 16.11 6.54 -1.56
N ILE A 49 15.07 7.33 -1.82
CA ILE A 49 14.75 8.49 -1.00
C ILE A 49 13.91 8.02 0.19
N PRO A 50 14.32 8.28 1.44
CA PRO A 50 13.54 7.91 2.61
C PRO A 50 12.13 8.50 2.54
N ARG A 51 11.10 7.64 2.68
CA ARG A 51 9.69 8.04 2.60
C ARG A 51 9.38 9.26 3.47
N LEU A 52 9.86 9.28 4.71
CA LEU A 52 9.63 10.40 5.64
C LEU A 52 10.17 11.72 5.09
N VAL A 53 11.29 11.71 4.38
CA VAL A 53 11.85 12.92 3.76
C VAL A 53 10.92 13.44 2.67
N ILE A 54 10.39 12.56 1.81
CA ILE A 54 9.43 12.94 0.77
C ILE A 54 8.17 13.55 1.41
N VAL A 55 7.61 12.88 2.41
CA VAL A 55 6.41 13.35 3.12
C VAL A 55 6.65 14.69 3.79
N THR A 56 7.76 14.86 4.49
CA THR A 56 8.11 16.12 5.16
C THR A 56 8.27 17.26 4.16
N LEU A 57 8.97 17.05 3.04
CA LEU A 57 9.12 18.06 2.00
C LEU A 57 7.78 18.45 1.38
N LEU A 58 6.89 17.49 1.14
CA LEU A 58 5.55 17.77 0.63
C LEU A 58 4.71 18.58 1.62
N LEU A 59 4.78 18.26 2.91
CA LEU A 59 4.07 19.01 3.96
C LEU A 59 4.59 20.43 4.12
N LEU A 60 5.87 20.67 3.87
CA LEU A 60 6.45 22.02 3.87
C LEU A 60 5.95 22.87 2.68
N VAL A 61 5.69 22.24 1.53
CA VAL A 61 5.26 22.93 0.31
C VAL A 61 3.73 23.07 0.23
N LEU A 62 2.97 22.02 0.59
CA LEU A 62 1.52 21.91 0.34
C LEU A 62 0.64 22.19 1.58
N GLN A 63 1.19 22.63 2.68
CA GLN A 63 0.53 22.77 3.98
C GLN A 63 0.14 21.40 4.63
N PRO A 64 0.23 21.31 5.97
CA PRO A 64 -0.19 20.14 6.72
C PRO A 64 -1.69 19.88 6.57
N GLY A 65 -2.04 18.61 6.32
CA GLY A 65 -3.44 18.21 6.21
C GLY A 65 -3.60 16.80 5.67
N MET A 66 -4.80 16.25 5.83
CA MET A 66 -5.12 14.89 5.39
C MET A 66 -4.85 14.67 3.90
N ILE A 67 -5.19 15.66 3.05
CA ILE A 67 -4.99 15.58 1.60
C ILE A 67 -3.50 15.48 1.26
N THR A 68 -2.65 16.26 1.92
CA THR A 68 -1.20 16.23 1.70
C THR A 68 -0.58 14.91 2.12
N ILE A 69 -1.01 14.34 3.25
CA ILE A 69 -0.57 13.02 3.71
C ILE A 69 -0.98 11.94 2.70
N ILE A 70 -2.24 11.94 2.25
CA ILE A 70 -2.73 11.01 1.23
C ILE A 70 -1.90 11.13 -0.05
N PHE A 71 -1.66 12.35 -0.53
CA PHE A 71 -0.87 12.57 -1.74
C PHE A 71 0.57 12.09 -1.58
N ALA A 72 1.18 12.29 -0.43
CA ALA A 72 2.51 11.79 -0.10
C ALA A 72 2.57 10.26 -0.07
N LEU A 73 1.55 9.60 0.51
CA LEU A 73 1.42 8.15 0.48
C LEU A 73 1.22 7.62 -0.95
N MET A 74 0.40 8.29 -1.75
CA MET A 74 0.20 7.96 -3.17
C MET A 74 1.50 7.96 -3.98
N LEU A 75 2.41 8.85 -3.68
CA LEU A 75 3.70 8.93 -4.37
C LEU A 75 4.69 7.84 -3.96
N THR A 76 4.52 7.23 -2.79
CA THR A 76 5.53 6.33 -2.23
C THR A 76 5.09 4.87 -2.13
N GLU A 77 3.80 4.60 -1.92
CA GLU A 77 3.30 3.23 -1.63
C GLU A 77 3.23 2.32 -2.86
N TRP A 78 2.99 2.86 -4.05
CA TRP A 78 2.85 2.09 -5.29
C TRP A 78 4.08 1.21 -5.63
N VAL A 79 5.27 1.57 -5.12
CA VAL A 79 6.52 0.81 -5.31
C VAL A 79 6.41 -0.60 -4.71
N GLY A 80 5.80 -0.73 -3.52
CA GLY A 80 5.57 -2.02 -2.87
C GLY A 80 4.67 -2.92 -3.72
N MET A 81 3.54 -2.39 -4.19
CA MET A 81 2.60 -3.09 -5.05
C MET A 81 3.25 -3.53 -6.36
N SER A 82 4.08 -2.67 -6.98
CA SER A 82 4.74 -2.99 -8.25
C SER A 82 5.71 -4.18 -8.12
N ARG A 83 6.44 -4.30 -7.02
CA ARG A 83 7.32 -5.42 -6.76
C ARG A 83 6.58 -6.75 -6.63
N ILE A 84 5.43 -6.75 -5.96
CA ILE A 84 4.60 -7.95 -5.81
C ILE A 84 3.98 -8.34 -7.14
N ALA A 85 3.37 -7.40 -7.85
CA ALA A 85 2.79 -7.67 -9.17
C ALA A 85 3.85 -8.20 -10.16
N ARG A 86 5.07 -7.65 -10.13
CA ARG A 86 6.19 -8.16 -10.92
C ARG A 86 6.59 -9.58 -10.53
N ALA A 87 6.70 -9.87 -9.24
CA ALA A 87 7.07 -11.20 -8.76
C ALA A 87 6.03 -12.26 -9.18
N GLU A 88 4.74 -11.93 -9.07
CA GLU A 88 3.66 -12.81 -9.52
C GLU A 88 3.65 -12.99 -11.05
N MET A 89 3.88 -11.92 -11.82
CA MET A 89 4.03 -12.01 -13.28
C MET A 89 5.18 -12.95 -13.66
N LEU A 90 6.34 -12.83 -13.02
CA LEU A 90 7.49 -13.70 -13.28
C LEU A 90 7.22 -15.17 -12.98
N LYS A 91 6.36 -15.49 -12.02
CA LYS A 91 5.93 -16.86 -11.73
C LYS A 91 4.99 -17.43 -12.79
N LEU A 92 4.13 -16.59 -13.37
CA LEU A 92 3.05 -17.05 -14.24
C LEU A 92 3.38 -16.94 -15.73
N LYS A 93 4.28 -16.05 -16.15
CA LYS A 93 4.54 -15.77 -17.58
C LYS A 93 5.01 -16.97 -18.39
N ASP A 94 5.61 -17.95 -17.75
CA ASP A 94 6.15 -19.17 -18.37
C ASP A 94 5.28 -20.40 -18.11
N GLN A 95 4.07 -20.22 -17.54
CA GLN A 95 3.10 -21.29 -17.33
C GLN A 95 2.44 -21.71 -18.66
N GLU A 96 2.02 -22.96 -18.73
CA GLU A 96 1.49 -23.59 -19.95
C GLU A 96 0.32 -22.81 -20.55
N PHE A 97 -0.60 -22.29 -19.73
CA PHE A 97 -1.76 -21.52 -20.23
C PHE A 97 -1.35 -20.19 -20.88
N VAL A 98 -0.30 -19.52 -20.36
CA VAL A 98 0.24 -18.29 -20.96
C VAL A 98 0.96 -18.61 -22.28
N LEU A 99 1.74 -19.69 -22.29
CA LEU A 99 2.43 -20.14 -23.50
C LEU A 99 1.44 -20.56 -24.58
N ALA A 100 0.35 -21.27 -24.23
CA ALA A 100 -0.71 -21.64 -25.14
C ALA A 100 -1.39 -20.40 -25.75
N SER A 101 -1.78 -19.43 -24.94
CA SER A 101 -2.36 -18.16 -25.41
C SER A 101 -1.42 -17.42 -26.36
N ARG A 102 -0.13 -17.39 -26.05
CA ARG A 102 0.89 -16.78 -26.91
C ARG A 102 1.03 -17.51 -28.26
N THR A 103 1.01 -18.83 -28.25
CA THR A 103 1.06 -19.66 -29.47
C THR A 103 -0.17 -19.46 -30.36
N LEU A 104 -1.32 -19.20 -29.76
CA LEU A 104 -2.56 -18.85 -30.47
C LEU A 104 -2.58 -17.40 -31.00
N GLY A 105 -1.49 -16.62 -30.80
CA GLY A 105 -1.37 -15.26 -31.32
C GLY A 105 -1.96 -14.19 -30.44
N ALA A 106 -2.23 -14.47 -29.15
CA ALA A 106 -2.73 -13.47 -28.21
C ALA A 106 -1.71 -12.34 -28.02
N GLY A 107 -2.19 -11.10 -28.07
CA GLY A 107 -1.36 -9.91 -27.84
C GLY A 107 -0.95 -9.75 -26.37
N SER A 108 0.15 -9.05 -26.12
CA SER A 108 0.73 -8.86 -24.78
C SER A 108 -0.28 -8.30 -23.77
N PHE A 109 -1.09 -7.32 -24.15
CA PHE A 109 -2.12 -6.75 -23.27
C PHE A 109 -3.21 -7.76 -22.91
N PHE A 110 -3.62 -8.59 -23.86
CA PHE A 110 -4.58 -9.65 -23.59
C PHE A 110 -4.02 -10.63 -22.55
N ILE A 111 -2.79 -11.09 -22.75
CA ILE A 111 -2.13 -12.01 -21.82
C ILE A 111 -2.02 -11.39 -20.42
N ILE A 112 -1.53 -10.16 -20.31
CA ILE A 112 -1.36 -9.47 -19.03
C ILE A 112 -2.71 -9.33 -18.29
N PHE A 113 -3.73 -8.78 -18.97
CA PHE A 113 -4.97 -8.37 -18.30
C PHE A 113 -6.07 -9.44 -18.28
N LYS A 114 -6.07 -10.37 -19.23
CA LYS A 114 -7.10 -11.43 -19.33
C LYS A 114 -6.63 -12.77 -18.77
N GLU A 115 -5.34 -13.08 -18.92
CA GLU A 115 -4.81 -14.38 -18.49
C GLU A 115 -4.10 -14.28 -17.13
N VAL A 116 -3.17 -13.34 -16.96
CA VAL A 116 -2.35 -13.28 -15.76
C VAL A 116 -3.05 -12.55 -14.62
N LEU A 117 -3.62 -11.38 -14.86
CA LEU A 117 -4.24 -10.55 -13.83
C LEU A 117 -5.29 -11.28 -12.98
N PRO A 118 -6.23 -12.06 -13.55
CA PRO A 118 -7.21 -12.81 -12.75
C PRO A 118 -6.55 -13.83 -11.81
N ASN A 119 -5.42 -14.41 -12.21
CA ASN A 119 -4.71 -15.41 -11.44
C ASN A 119 -3.86 -14.84 -10.30
N ILE A 120 -3.58 -13.53 -10.29
CA ILE A 120 -2.81 -12.86 -9.23
C ILE A 120 -3.68 -12.01 -8.31
N ILE A 121 -4.98 -11.97 -8.51
CA ILE A 121 -5.91 -11.16 -7.69
C ILE A 121 -5.77 -11.51 -6.20
N GLY A 122 -5.61 -12.79 -5.85
CA GLY A 122 -5.42 -13.23 -4.48
C GLY A 122 -4.22 -12.54 -3.79
N PRO A 123 -2.99 -12.72 -4.30
CA PRO A 123 -1.80 -12.00 -3.80
C PRO A 123 -1.95 -10.47 -3.76
N ILE A 124 -2.60 -9.88 -4.77
CA ILE A 124 -2.82 -8.43 -4.83
C ILE A 124 -3.76 -7.96 -3.71
N ILE A 125 -4.89 -8.64 -3.49
CA ILE A 125 -5.83 -8.33 -2.39
C ILE A 125 -5.13 -8.47 -1.05
N THR A 126 -4.36 -9.52 -0.85
CA THR A 126 -3.57 -9.73 0.38
C THR A 126 -2.62 -8.56 0.62
N GLN A 127 -1.90 -8.11 -0.41
CA GLN A 127 -1.00 -6.95 -0.30
C GLN A 127 -1.76 -5.66 0.04
N VAL A 128 -2.91 -5.43 -0.56
CA VAL A 128 -3.77 -4.27 -0.23
C VAL A 128 -4.17 -4.31 1.24
N MET A 129 -4.52 -5.48 1.78
CA MET A 129 -4.89 -5.62 3.19
C MET A 129 -3.72 -5.30 4.14
N PHE A 130 -2.50 -5.74 3.82
CA PHE A 130 -1.30 -5.37 4.60
C PHE A 130 -0.93 -3.89 4.48
N SER A 131 -1.28 -3.23 3.39
CA SER A 131 -1.01 -1.80 3.22
C SER A 131 -1.88 -0.90 4.11
N ILE A 132 -3.06 -1.40 4.58
CA ILE A 132 -3.96 -0.62 5.44
C ILE A 132 -3.33 -0.30 6.80
N PRO A 133 -2.89 -1.29 7.61
CA PRO A 133 -2.24 -1.00 8.87
C PRO A 133 -0.96 -0.17 8.70
N THR A 134 -0.20 -0.41 7.62
CA THR A 134 1.00 0.39 7.32
C THR A 134 0.66 1.87 7.10
N ALA A 135 -0.40 2.17 6.35
CA ALA A 135 -0.84 3.54 6.12
C ALA A 135 -1.33 4.22 7.40
N ILE A 136 -2.11 3.51 8.23
CA ILE A 136 -2.57 4.00 9.54
C ILE A 136 -1.38 4.31 10.46
N PHE A 137 -0.41 3.40 10.51
CA PHE A 137 0.80 3.60 11.30
C PHE A 137 1.61 4.81 10.81
N THR A 138 1.77 4.96 9.48
CA THR A 138 2.50 6.08 8.90
C THR A 138 1.82 7.41 9.21
N GLU A 139 0.50 7.49 9.09
CA GLU A 139 -0.28 8.68 9.47
C GLU A 139 -0.11 8.99 10.96
N ALA A 140 -0.25 7.99 11.82
CA ALA A 140 -0.11 8.16 13.27
C ALA A 140 1.31 8.63 13.65
N PHE A 141 2.33 8.08 13.00
CA PHE A 141 3.71 8.50 13.20
C PHE A 141 3.94 9.96 12.76
N LEU A 142 3.42 10.35 11.59
CA LEU A 142 3.50 11.74 11.11
C LEU A 142 2.78 12.70 12.05
N SER A 143 1.61 12.33 12.53
CA SER A 143 0.86 13.10 13.51
C SER A 143 1.62 13.23 14.83
N PHE A 144 2.26 12.15 15.30
CA PHE A 144 3.08 12.16 16.52
C PHE A 144 4.28 13.11 16.40
N VAL A 145 4.92 13.18 15.24
CA VAL A 145 6.05 14.10 14.97
C VAL A 145 5.60 15.55 14.72
N GLY A 146 4.29 15.82 14.75
CA GLY A 146 3.73 17.15 14.53
C GLY A 146 3.50 17.51 13.06
N LEU A 147 3.62 16.53 12.15
CA LEU A 147 3.37 16.67 10.72
C LEU A 147 2.02 16.09 10.30
N GLY A 148 1.14 15.84 11.25
CA GLY A 148 -0.14 15.21 11.04
C GLY A 148 -1.27 16.15 10.66
N ILE A 149 -2.48 15.67 10.95
CA ILE A 149 -3.73 16.37 10.66
C ILE A 149 -3.92 17.52 11.63
N PRO A 150 -4.11 18.78 11.14
CA PRO A 150 -4.28 19.93 12.01
C PRO A 150 -5.65 19.96 12.69
N VAL A 151 -5.73 20.60 13.85
CA VAL A 151 -6.98 20.91 14.55
C VAL A 151 -7.93 21.69 13.63
N PRO A 152 -9.23 21.42 13.59
CA PRO A 152 -10.04 20.63 14.55
C PRO A 152 -10.21 19.15 14.20
N GLN A 153 -9.51 18.61 13.23
CA GLN A 153 -9.53 17.20 12.89
C GLN A 153 -8.66 16.43 13.88
N CYS A 154 -9.03 15.18 14.17
CA CYS A 154 -8.32 14.32 15.11
C CYS A 154 -8.12 12.94 14.49
N SER A 155 -6.92 12.39 14.69
CA SER A 155 -6.58 11.00 14.39
C SER A 155 -6.10 10.31 15.66
N LEU A 156 -5.94 8.98 15.63
CA LEU A 156 -5.33 8.26 16.76
C LEU A 156 -3.89 8.74 17.01
N GLY A 157 -3.14 9.06 15.95
CA GLY A 157 -1.79 9.57 16.06
C GLY A 157 -1.71 10.96 16.67
N SER A 158 -2.56 11.90 16.25
CA SER A 158 -2.62 13.24 16.86
C SER A 158 -3.04 13.19 18.32
N LEU A 159 -3.97 12.28 18.67
CA LEU A 159 -4.37 12.06 20.05
C LEU A 159 -3.22 11.52 20.91
N ILE A 160 -2.47 10.55 20.39
CA ILE A 160 -1.28 10.02 21.08
C ILE A 160 -0.24 11.12 21.28
N SER A 161 0.00 11.95 20.27
CA SER A 161 0.94 13.08 20.35
C SER A 161 0.53 14.11 21.41
N GLU A 162 -0.74 14.47 21.47
CA GLU A 162 -1.26 15.40 22.47
C GLU A 162 -1.14 14.85 23.89
N LEU A 163 -1.51 13.58 24.09
CA LEU A 163 -1.41 12.93 25.40
C LEU A 163 0.04 12.65 25.81
N TYR A 164 0.96 12.50 24.87
CA TYR A 164 2.38 12.37 25.15
C TYR A 164 2.95 13.64 25.82
N ASN A 165 2.49 14.82 25.44
CA ASN A 165 2.89 16.08 26.08
C ASN A 165 2.48 16.15 27.55
N SER A 166 1.42 15.43 27.93
CA SER A 166 0.92 15.32 29.32
C SER A 166 1.41 14.07 30.05
N PHE A 167 2.33 13.30 29.44
CA PHE A 167 2.77 12.00 29.96
C PHE A 167 3.41 12.09 31.36
N THR A 168 4.13 13.17 31.63
CA THR A 168 4.78 13.40 32.96
C THR A 168 3.79 13.61 34.10
N THR A 169 2.60 14.15 33.80
CA THR A 169 1.58 14.48 34.82
C THR A 169 0.46 13.42 34.86
N HIS A 170 0.09 12.84 33.68
CA HIS A 170 -1.02 11.91 33.55
C HIS A 170 -0.67 10.73 32.63
N PRO A 171 0.28 9.85 33.03
CA PRO A 171 0.79 8.79 32.14
C PRO A 171 -0.27 7.76 31.69
N TYR A 172 -1.33 7.57 32.48
CA TYR A 172 -2.39 6.62 32.17
C TYR A 172 -3.27 7.03 30.98
N GLN A 173 -3.30 8.30 30.61
CA GLN A 173 -4.16 8.80 29.53
C GLN A 173 -3.71 8.33 28.14
N ILE A 174 -2.42 8.06 27.94
CA ILE A 174 -1.89 7.62 26.66
C ILE A 174 -2.17 6.12 26.39
N ILE A 175 -2.47 5.33 27.45
CA ILE A 175 -2.67 3.88 27.33
C ILE A 175 -3.86 3.53 26.43
N PRO A 176 -5.08 4.11 26.61
CA PRO A 176 -6.22 3.76 25.80
C PRO A 176 -6.01 3.92 24.29
N PRO A 177 -5.52 5.06 23.77
CA PRO A 177 -5.33 5.20 22.33
C PRO A 177 -4.22 4.28 21.78
N ILE A 178 -3.17 3.98 22.55
CA ILE A 178 -2.14 3.00 22.15
C ILE A 178 -2.76 1.60 22.07
N VAL A 179 -3.56 1.19 23.04
CA VAL A 179 -4.24 -0.12 23.03
C VAL A 179 -5.19 -0.21 21.84
N VAL A 180 -6.00 0.81 21.58
CA VAL A 180 -6.92 0.84 20.43
C VAL A 180 -6.14 0.72 19.12
N MET A 181 -5.05 1.46 18.96
CA MET A 181 -4.20 1.40 17.77
C MET A 181 -3.57 0.01 17.60
N SER A 182 -3.05 -0.57 18.67
CA SER A 182 -2.45 -1.91 18.65
C SER A 182 -3.46 -2.99 18.28
N LEU A 183 -4.67 -2.94 18.83
CA LEU A 183 -5.77 -3.86 18.50
C LEU A 183 -6.22 -3.70 17.05
N LEU A 184 -6.28 -2.47 16.55
CA LEU A 184 -6.64 -2.19 15.17
C LEU A 184 -5.59 -2.78 14.21
N MET A 185 -4.31 -2.53 14.47
CA MET A 185 -3.21 -3.10 13.68
C MET A 185 -3.23 -4.63 13.69
N LEU A 186 -3.40 -5.24 14.87
CA LEU A 186 -3.50 -6.69 15.01
C LEU A 186 -4.69 -7.27 14.24
N SER A 187 -5.85 -6.63 14.34
CA SER A 187 -7.07 -7.07 13.64
C SER A 187 -6.91 -7.06 12.12
N PHE A 188 -6.31 -6.00 11.57
CA PHE A 188 -6.05 -5.93 10.12
C PHE A 188 -4.99 -6.94 9.67
N ASN A 189 -3.94 -7.19 10.46
CA ASN A 189 -2.94 -8.20 10.13
C ASN A 189 -3.55 -9.60 10.13
N LEU A 190 -4.33 -9.97 11.17
CA LEU A 190 -5.03 -11.25 11.23
C LEU A 190 -6.02 -11.43 10.07
N LEU A 191 -6.72 -10.36 9.70
CA LEU A 191 -7.63 -10.37 8.55
C LEU A 191 -6.88 -10.58 7.23
N ALA A 192 -5.72 -9.93 7.06
CA ALA A 192 -4.88 -10.08 5.89
C ALA A 192 -4.30 -11.51 5.78
N ASP A 193 -3.85 -12.08 6.90
CA ASP A 193 -3.36 -13.46 6.96
C ASP A 193 -4.47 -14.48 6.65
N GLY A 194 -5.66 -14.30 7.23
CA GLY A 194 -6.82 -15.14 6.94
C GLY A 194 -7.27 -15.07 5.48
N LEU A 195 -7.24 -13.87 4.87
CA LEU A 195 -7.53 -13.71 3.44
C LEU A 195 -6.45 -14.35 2.56
N ARG A 196 -5.20 -14.23 2.94
CA ARG A 196 -4.09 -14.89 2.24
C ARG A 196 -4.29 -16.41 2.23
N GLU A 197 -4.59 -17.00 3.38
CA GLU A 197 -4.83 -18.44 3.51
C GLU A 197 -6.07 -18.87 2.70
N ALA A 198 -7.16 -18.11 2.75
CA ALA A 198 -8.38 -18.41 2.01
C ALA A 198 -8.23 -18.30 0.49
N LEU A 199 -7.35 -17.41 0.02
CA LEU A 199 -7.12 -17.13 -1.41
C LEU A 199 -5.95 -17.92 -2.00
N ASP A 200 -5.14 -18.64 -1.18
CA ASP A 200 -4.02 -19.44 -1.67
C ASP A 200 -4.55 -20.78 -2.26
N PRO A 201 -4.40 -21.01 -3.59
CA PRO A 201 -4.89 -22.23 -4.22
C PRO A 201 -4.19 -23.51 -3.73
N LYS A 202 -2.98 -23.40 -3.20
CA LYS A 202 -2.19 -24.55 -2.74
C LYS A 202 -2.74 -25.18 -1.46
N MET A 203 -3.46 -24.41 -0.64
CA MET A 203 -4.10 -24.92 0.58
C MET A 203 -5.37 -25.74 0.31
N LYS A 204 -5.96 -25.62 -0.90
CA LYS A 204 -7.15 -26.39 -1.29
C LYS A 204 -6.83 -27.81 -1.79
N SER A 205 -5.55 -28.15 -1.95
CA SER A 205 -5.09 -29.45 -2.48
C SER A 205 -4.53 -30.39 -1.40
N MET A 206 -4.62 -30.03 -0.12
CA MET A 206 -4.37 -30.90 1.03
C MET A 206 -5.70 -31.29 1.70
#